data_1287bf5b84d65053574aed5ffde9870e
#
_entry.id   1287bf5b84d65053574aed5ffde9870e
#
_cell.length_a   1.000
_cell.length_b   1.000
_cell.length_c   1.000
_cell.angle_alpha   90.00
_cell.angle_beta   90.00
_cell.angle_gamma   90.00
#
_symmetry.space_group_name_H-M   'P 1'
#
loop_
_entity.id
_entity.type
_entity.pdbx_description
1 polymer ?
#
loop_
_entity_poly.entity_id
_entity_poly.type
_entity_poly.pdbx_seq_one_letter_code
_entity_poly.pdbx_strand_id
1 'polypeptide(L)'
;MSKESVFKEGSGSRKGFVSKFQTENNLDMQTENNISKIRNKIFNKSSENMSELVDNCVSLTITSPPYNVGKLSDLDLDDKKYWKMMKSCFEEVYRVTESGGRLVVN
;
A
#
# COMPACT_ATOMS: atom_id res chain seq x y z
N MET A 1 -28.73 -13.87 -32.08
CA MET A 1 -28.18 -12.53 -31.75
C MET A 1 -26.68 -12.62 -31.71
N SER A 2 -26.03 -11.98 -32.63
CA SER A 2 -24.57 -11.97 -32.66
C SER A 2 -24.04 -11.04 -31.56
N LYS A 3 -22.98 -11.42 -30.89
CA LYS A 3 -22.30 -10.63 -29.84
C LYS A 3 -21.77 -9.25 -30.34
N GLU A 4 -21.92 -8.95 -31.61
CA GLU A 4 -21.46 -7.69 -32.22
C GLU A 4 -22.39 -6.50 -31.98
N SER A 5 -23.66 -6.70 -31.64
CA SER A 5 -24.61 -5.61 -31.43
C SER A 5 -24.43 -4.88 -30.08
N VAL A 6 -23.82 -5.53 -29.10
CA VAL A 6 -23.62 -4.98 -27.75
C VAL A 6 -22.49 -3.94 -27.70
N PHE A 7 -21.58 -3.96 -28.67
CA PHE A 7 -20.40 -3.08 -28.69
C PHE A 7 -20.53 -1.87 -29.61
N LYS A 8 -21.68 -1.67 -30.28
CA LYS A 8 -21.84 -0.59 -31.28
C LYS A 8 -22.31 0.75 -30.73
N GLU A 9 -22.74 0.82 -29.47
CA GLU A 9 -23.36 2.04 -28.90
C GLU A 9 -22.57 2.71 -27.75
N GLY A 10 -21.36 2.28 -27.49
CA GLY A 10 -20.46 2.97 -26.55
C GLY A 10 -19.61 4.00 -27.29
N SER A 11 -19.51 5.21 -26.76
CA SER A 11 -18.75 6.34 -27.29
C SER A 11 -17.21 6.14 -27.34
N GLY A 12 -16.75 4.91 -27.26
CA GLY A 12 -15.34 4.54 -27.37
C GLY A 12 -15.10 3.58 -28.53
N SER A 13 -14.13 3.87 -29.36
CA SER A 13 -13.74 2.92 -30.39
C SER A 13 -13.26 1.62 -29.74
N ARG A 14 -13.46 0.50 -30.44
CA ARG A 14 -12.98 -0.84 -30.00
C ARG A 14 -11.50 -0.82 -29.59
N LYS A 15 -10.68 0.02 -30.21
CA LYS A 15 -9.28 0.25 -29.89
C LYS A 15 -9.09 0.90 -28.51
N GLY A 16 -9.94 1.88 -28.16
CA GLY A 16 -9.87 2.56 -26.85
C GLY A 16 -10.22 1.62 -25.68
N PHE A 17 -11.23 0.77 -25.85
CA PHE A 17 -11.60 -0.22 -24.85
C PHE A 17 -10.49 -1.25 -24.60
N VAL A 18 -9.94 -1.81 -25.66
CA VAL A 18 -8.85 -2.80 -25.58
C VAL A 18 -7.60 -2.20 -24.96
N SER A 19 -7.23 -0.97 -25.32
CA SER A 19 -6.05 -0.31 -24.74
C SER A 19 -6.22 -0.03 -23.24
N LYS A 20 -7.40 0.38 -22.79
CA LYS A 20 -7.68 0.58 -21.38
C LYS A 20 -7.56 -0.72 -20.58
N PHE A 21 -8.14 -1.80 -21.07
CA PHE A 21 -8.07 -3.11 -20.45
C PHE A 21 -6.63 -3.65 -20.38
N GLN A 22 -5.84 -3.47 -21.44
CA GLN A 22 -4.42 -3.84 -21.45
C GLN A 22 -3.60 -3.00 -20.48
N THR A 23 -3.91 -1.73 -20.29
CA THR A 23 -3.23 -0.86 -19.32
C THR A 23 -3.49 -1.30 -17.90
N GLU A 24 -4.74 -1.64 -17.56
CA GLU A 24 -5.11 -2.16 -16.24
C GLU A 24 -4.38 -3.48 -15.94
N ASN A 25 -4.40 -4.44 -16.85
CA ASN A 25 -3.69 -5.71 -16.71
C ASN A 25 -2.16 -5.53 -16.55
N ASN A 26 -1.56 -4.60 -17.26
CA ASN A 26 -0.13 -4.31 -17.12
C ASN A 26 0.21 -3.70 -15.77
N LEU A 27 -0.66 -2.84 -15.23
CA LEU A 27 -0.51 -2.25 -13.90
C LEU A 27 -0.57 -3.32 -12.82
N ASP A 28 -1.55 -4.24 -12.90
CA ASP A 28 -1.69 -5.36 -11.99
C ASP A 28 -0.47 -6.29 -12.02
N MET A 29 0.04 -6.62 -13.19
CA MET A 29 1.25 -7.43 -13.35
C MET A 29 2.50 -6.75 -12.77
N GLN A 30 2.64 -5.44 -12.90
CA GLN A 30 3.76 -4.69 -12.31
C GLN A 30 3.66 -4.67 -10.79
N THR A 31 2.47 -4.52 -10.24
CA THR A 31 2.22 -4.56 -8.79
C THR A 31 2.55 -5.94 -8.23
N GLU A 32 2.09 -7.03 -8.84
CA GLU A 32 2.43 -8.40 -8.48
C GLU A 32 3.94 -8.67 -8.51
N ASN A 33 4.64 -8.20 -9.54
CA ASN A 33 6.08 -8.33 -9.64
C ASN A 33 6.82 -7.57 -8.53
N ASN A 34 6.34 -6.40 -8.14
CA ASN A 34 6.92 -5.64 -7.04
C ASN A 34 6.68 -6.33 -5.69
N ILE A 35 5.46 -6.82 -5.45
CA ILE A 35 5.12 -7.57 -4.24
C ILE A 35 5.97 -8.83 -4.11
N SER A 36 6.19 -9.58 -5.18
CA SER A 36 7.01 -10.78 -5.16
C SER A 36 8.46 -10.52 -4.73
N LYS A 37 9.01 -9.36 -5.06
CA LYS A 37 10.37 -8.94 -4.68
C LYS A 37 10.52 -8.62 -3.19
N ILE A 38 9.46 -8.21 -2.53
CA ILE A 38 9.47 -7.78 -1.12
C ILE A 38 8.89 -8.83 -0.16
N ARG A 39 8.17 -9.81 -0.68
CA ARG A 39 7.58 -10.89 0.12
C ARG A 39 8.65 -11.67 0.90
N ASN A 40 8.37 -11.95 2.16
CA ASN A 40 9.26 -12.67 3.09
C ASN A 40 10.61 -11.97 3.33
N LYS A 41 10.68 -10.66 3.20
CA LYS A 41 11.89 -9.87 3.48
C LYS A 41 11.74 -9.09 4.78
N ILE A 42 12.88 -8.89 5.44
CA ILE A 42 13.00 -8.01 6.61
C ILE A 42 13.83 -6.80 6.19
N PHE A 43 13.29 -5.62 6.43
CA PHE A 43 13.97 -4.34 6.17
C PHE A 43 14.42 -3.74 7.50
N ASN A 44 15.74 -3.63 7.70
CA ASN A 44 16.31 -3.01 8.89
C ASN A 44 16.38 -1.50 8.73
N LYS A 45 15.22 -0.85 8.81
CA LYS A 45 15.07 0.61 8.66
C LYS A 45 13.83 1.11 9.40
N SER A 46 13.72 2.43 9.56
CA SER A 46 12.53 3.05 10.14
C SER A 46 11.31 2.88 9.24
N SER A 47 10.16 2.58 9.84
CA SER A 47 8.86 2.53 9.16
C SER A 47 8.27 3.91 8.86
N GLU A 48 8.95 5.00 9.23
CA GLU A 48 8.58 6.36 8.79
C GLU A 48 8.68 6.56 7.27
N ASN A 49 9.38 5.65 6.59
CA ASN A 49 9.48 5.62 5.15
C ASN A 49 9.52 4.16 4.68
N MET A 50 8.46 3.71 4.02
CA MET A 50 8.33 2.36 3.46
C MET A 50 8.38 2.39 1.92
N SER A 51 9.33 3.13 1.35
CA SER A 51 9.45 3.32 -0.10
C SER A 51 9.65 2.03 -0.90
N GLU A 52 10.03 0.93 -0.26
CA GLU A 52 10.10 -0.40 -0.87
C GLU A 52 8.72 -0.98 -1.16
N LEU A 53 7.69 -0.53 -0.45
CA LEU A 53 6.31 -0.97 -0.62
C LEU A 53 5.57 -0.02 -1.56
N VAL A 54 4.90 -0.57 -2.54
CA VAL A 54 3.98 0.19 -3.39
C VAL A 54 2.68 0.52 -2.64
N ASP A 55 1.93 1.48 -3.12
CA ASP A 55 0.63 1.85 -2.55
C ASP A 55 -0.35 0.66 -2.65
N ASN A 56 -1.23 0.55 -1.66
CA ASN A 56 -2.32 -0.44 -1.65
C ASN A 56 -1.87 -1.90 -1.85
N CYS A 57 -0.78 -2.31 -1.21
CA CYS A 57 -0.23 -3.66 -1.37
C CYS A 57 -0.25 -4.52 -0.10
N VAL A 58 -0.69 -3.97 1.03
CA VAL A 58 -0.67 -4.64 2.33
C VAL A 58 -2.08 -4.85 2.85
N SER A 59 -2.48 -6.10 3.07
CA SER A 59 -3.80 -6.47 3.59
C SER A 59 -3.91 -6.37 5.10
N LEU A 60 -2.80 -6.56 5.82
CA LEU A 60 -2.76 -6.55 7.28
C LEU A 60 -1.44 -5.98 7.78
N THR A 61 -1.54 -4.98 8.63
CA THR A 61 -0.41 -4.49 9.43
C THR A 61 -0.67 -4.80 10.90
N ILE A 62 0.32 -5.38 11.58
CA ILE A 62 0.31 -5.59 13.03
C ILE A 62 1.52 -4.89 13.61
N THR A 63 1.33 -4.02 14.58
CA THR A 63 2.43 -3.27 15.19
C THR A 63 2.22 -3.05 16.68
N SER A 64 3.34 -2.95 17.38
CA SER A 64 3.42 -2.52 18.78
C SER A 64 4.41 -1.34 18.82
N PRO A 65 3.96 -0.12 18.64
CA PRO A 65 4.85 1.04 18.63
C PRO A 65 5.46 1.27 20.01
N PRO A 66 6.61 1.98 20.13
CA PRO A 66 7.17 2.35 21.42
C PRO A 66 6.17 3.20 22.19
N TYR A 67 6.01 2.91 23.48
CA TYR A 67 4.99 3.60 24.31
C TYR A 67 5.46 4.96 24.87
N ASN A 68 6.74 5.26 24.76
CA ASN A 68 7.38 6.51 25.23
C ASN A 68 7.08 6.83 26.72
N VAL A 69 7.15 5.82 27.57
CA VAL A 69 6.85 5.93 29.01
C VAL A 69 8.11 6.00 29.90
N GLY A 70 9.26 6.35 29.31
CA GLY A 70 10.53 6.50 30.04
C GLY A 70 11.17 5.21 30.52
N LYS A 71 10.85 4.08 29.90
CA LYS A 71 11.52 2.80 30.17
C LYS A 71 12.75 2.62 29.28
N LEU A 72 13.72 1.82 29.72
CA LEU A 72 14.96 1.54 28.98
C LEU A 72 14.75 1.00 27.55
N SER A 73 13.57 0.42 27.28
CA SER A 73 13.18 -0.08 25.94
C SER A 73 12.57 0.99 25.04
N ASP A 74 12.28 2.16 25.57
CA ASP A 74 11.67 3.25 24.81
C ASP A 74 12.74 4.14 24.18
N LEU A 75 12.37 4.84 23.11
CA LEU A 75 13.24 5.77 22.40
C LEU A 75 13.53 7.06 23.20
N ASP A 76 12.86 7.25 24.33
CA ASP A 76 12.96 8.44 25.21
C ASP A 76 12.94 9.76 24.42
N LEU A 77 12.00 9.86 23.51
CA LEU A 77 11.78 11.05 22.69
C LEU A 77 10.94 12.08 23.45
N ASP A 78 11.19 13.36 23.21
CA ASP A 78 10.23 14.38 23.62
C ASP A 78 8.89 14.17 22.88
N ASP A 79 7.78 14.60 23.47
CA ASP A 79 6.43 14.37 22.96
C ASP A 79 6.24 14.81 21.51
N LYS A 80 6.84 15.93 21.11
CA LYS A 80 6.71 16.45 19.75
C LYS A 80 7.39 15.53 18.72
N LYS A 81 8.57 15.03 19.05
CA LYS A 81 9.32 14.10 18.18
C LYS A 81 8.63 12.75 18.12
N TYR A 82 8.15 12.26 19.26
CA TYR A 82 7.39 11.03 19.35
C TYR A 82 6.15 11.07 18.44
N TRP A 83 5.30 12.09 18.58
CA TRP A 83 4.09 12.21 17.78
C TRP A 83 4.38 12.45 16.30
N LYS A 84 5.46 13.15 15.96
CA LYS A 84 5.89 13.33 14.58
C LYS A 84 6.28 11.98 13.96
N MET A 85 7.07 11.18 14.66
CA MET A 85 7.46 9.83 14.23
C MET A 85 6.23 8.94 14.04
N MET A 86 5.33 8.90 15.03
CA MET A 86 4.10 8.10 14.97
C MET A 86 3.23 8.49 13.77
N LYS A 87 3.09 9.80 13.54
CA LYS A 87 2.35 10.32 12.39
C LYS A 87 2.94 9.82 11.08
N SER A 88 4.26 9.96 10.88
CA SER A 88 4.94 9.50 9.66
C SER A 88 4.77 8.00 9.44
N CYS A 89 4.92 7.19 10.49
CA CYS A 89 4.72 5.75 10.41
C CYS A 89 3.29 5.38 10.00
N PHE A 90 2.28 6.01 10.60
CA PHE A 90 0.88 5.70 10.27
C PHE A 90 0.44 6.26 8.92
N GLU A 91 1.01 7.36 8.45
CA GLU A 91 0.81 7.84 7.07
C GLU A 91 1.33 6.82 6.05
N GLU A 92 2.51 6.24 6.28
CA GLU A 92 3.03 5.17 5.44
C GLU A 92 2.19 3.88 5.53
N VAL A 93 1.77 3.47 6.72
CA VAL A 93 0.83 2.34 6.89
C VAL A 93 -0.46 2.58 6.09
N TYR A 94 -1.02 3.78 6.17
CA TYR A 94 -2.22 4.12 5.41
C TYR A 94 -1.99 4.03 3.90
N ARG A 95 -0.88 4.57 3.41
CA ARG A 95 -0.52 4.55 1.99
C ARG A 95 -0.39 3.13 1.44
N VAL A 96 0.27 2.24 2.18
CA VAL A 96 0.52 0.86 1.73
C VAL A 96 -0.66 -0.07 1.94
N THR A 97 -1.63 0.27 2.80
CA THR A 97 -2.79 -0.57 3.09
C THR A 97 -3.77 -0.55 1.94
N GLU A 98 -4.12 -1.73 1.43
CA GLU A 98 -5.13 -1.89 0.38
C GLU A 98 -6.54 -1.58 0.87
N SER A 99 -7.46 -1.36 -0.07
CA SER A 99 -8.87 -1.19 0.24
C SER A 99 -9.43 -2.43 0.95
N GLY A 100 -9.99 -2.26 2.14
CA GLY A 100 -10.45 -3.36 3.00
C GLY A 100 -9.36 -3.98 3.88
N GLY A 101 -8.11 -3.52 3.78
CA GLY A 101 -7.02 -3.92 4.65
C GLY A 101 -7.22 -3.50 6.10
N ARG A 102 -6.43 -4.04 7.01
CA ARG A 102 -6.58 -3.85 8.46
C ARG A 102 -5.27 -3.46 9.13
N LEU A 103 -5.39 -2.61 10.14
CA LEU A 103 -4.31 -2.27 11.06
C LEU A 103 -4.67 -2.73 12.47
N VAL A 104 -3.77 -3.48 13.09
CA VAL A 104 -3.85 -3.88 14.50
C VAL A 104 -2.71 -3.23 15.27
N VAL A 105 -3.04 -2.47 16.27
CA VAL A 105 -2.07 -1.78 17.16
C VAL A 105 -2.25 -2.32 18.58
N ASN A 106 -1.15 -2.76 19.19
CA ASN A 106 -1.11 -3.23 20.56
C ASN A 106 -0.58 -2.12 21.47
#